data_906e0b2e87e7fcd68321dd6d1602bb31
#
_entry.id   906e0b2e87e7fcd68321dd6d1602bb31
#
_cell.length_a   1.000
_cell.length_b   1.000
_cell.length_c   1.000
_cell.angle_alpha   90.00
_cell.angle_beta   90.00
_cell.angle_gamma   90.00
#
_symmetry.space_group_name_H-M   'P 1'
#
loop_
_entity.id
_entity.type
_entity.pdbx_description
1 polymer ?
#
loop_
_entity_poly.entity_id
_entity_poly.type
_entity_poly.pdbx_seq_one_letter_code
_entity_poly.pdbx_strand_id
1 'polypeptide(L)'
;MHDTILKSKVFLDHIAIESTNPKKIAEFYSKNLMMKKKCVSNSEWHCFGANRLLIFKKGINNKLSCAAFGCKSERELNKIRKRVLSEKIKIKEYSSIYLEKSSFSIYDPDNNKIVFGVPLKRWSKKK
;
A
#
# COMPACT_ATOMS: atom_id res chain seq x y z
N MET A 1 -24.63 -0.96 6.92
CA MET A 1 -23.23 -1.26 6.68
C MET A 1 -22.82 -0.77 5.30
N HIS A 2 -21.78 -0.04 5.25
CA HIS A 2 -21.32 0.51 3.98
C HIS A 2 -20.29 -0.38 3.34
N ASP A 3 -20.46 -0.59 2.07
CA ASP A 3 -19.51 -1.35 1.30
C ASP A 3 -18.42 -0.39 0.80
N THR A 4 -17.20 -0.58 1.30
CA THR A 4 -16.07 0.25 0.89
C THR A 4 -15.30 -0.34 -0.29
N ILE A 5 -15.75 -1.50 -0.79
CA ILE A 5 -15.12 -2.14 -1.92
C ILE A 5 -15.73 -1.59 -3.21
N LEU A 6 -14.86 -1.16 -4.11
CA LEU A 6 -15.29 -0.65 -5.40
C LEU A 6 -15.88 -1.77 -6.27
N LYS A 7 -16.59 -1.39 -7.32
CA LYS A 7 -17.11 -2.39 -8.26
C LYS A 7 -16.00 -3.24 -8.87
N SER A 8 -14.81 -2.68 -8.99
CA SER A 8 -13.65 -3.42 -9.48
C SER A 8 -13.12 -4.41 -8.43
N LYS A 9 -13.70 -4.39 -7.23
CA LYS A 9 -13.33 -5.27 -6.13
C LYS A 9 -11.91 -5.02 -5.63
N VAL A 10 -11.47 -3.77 -5.71
CA VAL A 10 -10.22 -3.36 -5.08
C VAL A 10 -10.53 -2.53 -3.86
N PHE A 11 -9.60 -2.52 -2.91
CA PHE A 11 -9.71 -1.73 -1.69
C PHE A 11 -8.34 -1.14 -1.38
N LEU A 12 -8.34 -0.02 -0.68
CA LEU A 12 -7.08 0.59 -0.28
C LEU A 12 -6.46 -0.26 0.82
N ASP A 13 -5.29 -0.85 0.55
CA ASP A 13 -4.62 -1.73 1.49
C ASP A 13 -3.67 -0.93 2.40
N HIS A 14 -2.82 -0.12 1.81
CA HIS A 14 -1.91 0.71 2.58
C HIS A 14 -1.39 1.86 1.74
N ILE A 15 -0.77 2.82 2.42
CA ILE A 15 -0.08 3.91 1.74
C ILE A 15 1.33 4.01 2.30
N ALA A 16 2.24 4.46 1.43
CA ALA A 16 3.61 4.72 1.81
C ALA A 16 3.90 6.20 1.60
N ILE A 17 4.48 6.82 2.60
CA ILE A 17 4.75 8.25 2.62
C ILE A 17 6.22 8.47 2.89
N GLU A 18 6.82 9.43 2.20
CA GLU A 18 8.20 9.83 2.47
C GLU A 18 8.21 10.86 3.59
N SER A 19 9.20 10.75 4.44
CA SER A 19 9.39 11.65 5.56
C SER A 19 10.88 11.84 5.80
N THR A 20 11.27 13.03 6.22
CA THR A 20 12.67 13.24 6.60
C THR A 20 13.00 12.55 7.91
N ASN A 21 11.99 12.18 8.69
CA ASN A 21 12.19 11.48 9.96
C ASN A 21 11.12 10.42 10.15
N PRO A 22 11.27 9.25 9.51
CA PRO A 22 10.26 8.18 9.60
C PRO A 22 9.96 7.73 11.02
N LYS A 23 10.99 7.68 11.87
CA LYS A 23 10.79 7.26 13.25
C LYS A 23 9.85 8.21 13.99
N LYS A 24 10.08 9.50 13.83
CA LYS A 24 9.29 10.51 14.54
C LYS A 24 7.83 10.48 14.12
N ILE A 25 7.58 10.34 12.82
CA ILE A 25 6.20 10.30 12.36
C ILE A 25 5.52 8.99 12.76
N ALA A 26 6.26 7.88 12.77
CA ALA A 26 5.72 6.62 13.25
C ALA A 26 5.34 6.72 14.73
N GLU A 27 6.17 7.38 15.52
CA GLU A 27 5.86 7.59 16.93
C GLU A 27 4.61 8.44 17.12
N PHE A 28 4.42 9.42 16.26
CA PHE A 28 3.22 10.26 16.32
C PHE A 28 1.95 9.42 16.12
N TYR A 29 1.93 8.60 15.09
CA TYR A 29 0.75 7.78 14.82
C TYR A 29 0.56 6.66 15.85
N SER A 30 1.66 6.11 16.33
CA SER A 30 1.57 5.10 17.37
C SER A 30 0.96 5.67 18.64
N LYS A 31 1.43 6.84 19.06
CA LYS A 31 0.97 7.46 20.28
C LYS A 31 -0.46 7.98 20.17
N ASN A 32 -0.77 8.67 19.07
CA ASN A 32 -2.05 9.38 18.98
C ASN A 32 -3.19 8.54 18.41
N LEU A 33 -2.88 7.57 17.57
CA LEU A 33 -3.91 6.70 17.00
C LEU A 33 -3.81 5.27 17.51
N MET A 34 -2.93 5.05 18.48
CA MET A 34 -2.77 3.75 19.14
C MET A 34 -2.40 2.64 18.16
N MET A 35 -1.66 3.00 17.12
CA MET A 35 -1.15 2.02 16.17
C MET A 35 0.11 1.38 16.71
N LYS A 36 0.37 0.15 16.29
CA LYS A 36 1.62 -0.50 16.61
C LYS A 36 2.66 -0.03 15.62
N LYS A 37 3.89 0.20 16.09
CA LYS A 37 4.96 0.63 15.21
C LYS A 37 6.04 -0.44 15.14
N LYS A 38 6.70 -0.48 14.00
CA LYS A 38 7.78 -1.45 13.76
C LYS A 38 8.88 -0.76 12.97
N CYS A 39 10.10 -0.88 13.47
CA CYS A 39 11.27 -0.40 12.75
C CYS A 39 11.71 -1.48 11.78
N VAL A 40 11.61 -1.20 10.50
CA VAL A 40 12.00 -2.16 9.47
C VAL A 40 13.47 -1.98 9.13
N SER A 41 13.93 -0.73 9.11
CA SER A 41 15.33 -0.40 8.87
C SER A 41 15.58 1.01 9.39
N ASN A 42 16.81 1.49 9.23
CA ASN A 42 17.14 2.85 9.66
C ASN A 42 16.34 3.90 8.88
N SER A 43 15.85 3.54 7.71
CA SER A 43 15.16 4.47 6.85
C SER A 43 13.69 4.16 6.64
N GLU A 44 13.16 3.18 7.35
CA GLU A 44 11.77 2.78 7.11
C GLU A 44 11.11 2.29 8.39
N TRP A 45 9.94 2.86 8.67
CA TRP A 45 9.10 2.48 9.81
C TRP A 45 7.69 2.19 9.34
N HIS A 46 7.05 1.24 9.97
CA HIS A 46 5.66 0.88 9.67
C HIS A 46 4.80 1.07 10.89
N CYS A 47 3.56 1.54 10.67
CA CYS A 47 2.54 1.62 11.71
C CYS A 47 1.35 0.82 11.25
N PHE A 48 0.81 -0.01 12.14
CA PHE A 48 -0.32 -0.84 11.76
C PHE A 48 -1.25 -1.11 12.93
N GLY A 49 -2.45 -1.47 12.58
CA GLY A 49 -3.50 -1.86 13.51
C GLY A 49 -4.50 -2.70 12.76
N ALA A 50 -5.71 -2.83 13.29
CA ALA A 50 -6.73 -3.64 12.64
C ALA A 50 -6.98 -3.15 11.21
N ASN A 51 -6.51 -3.90 10.22
CA ASN A 51 -6.72 -3.62 8.79
C ASN A 51 -6.23 -2.24 8.36
N ARG A 52 -5.18 -1.75 9.01
CA ARG A 52 -4.59 -0.45 8.65
C ARG A 52 -3.08 -0.61 8.61
N LEU A 53 -2.47 -0.02 7.60
CA LEU A 53 -1.02 -0.04 7.47
C LEU A 53 -0.55 1.27 6.86
N LEU A 54 0.38 1.91 7.53
CA LEU A 54 1.07 3.10 7.03
C LEU A 54 2.55 2.79 6.97
N ILE A 55 3.17 3.10 5.86
CA ILE A 55 4.60 2.90 5.67
C ILE A 55 5.27 4.27 5.55
N PHE A 56 6.30 4.49 6.35
CA PHE A 56 7.05 5.74 6.32
C PHE A 56 8.47 5.46 5.89
N LYS A 57 8.88 6.07 4.80
CA LYS A 57 10.22 5.90 4.23
C LYS A 57 10.98 7.21 4.27
N LYS A 58 12.29 7.13 4.46
CA LYS A 58 13.13 8.32 4.45
C LYS A 58 13.07 8.97 3.07
N GLY A 59 12.81 10.27 3.05
CA GLY A 59 12.74 10.99 1.78
C GLY A 59 12.25 12.42 2.02
N ILE A 60 11.57 12.96 1.03
CA ILE A 60 11.06 14.32 1.09
C ILE A 60 9.76 14.33 1.88
N ASN A 61 9.65 15.31 2.79
CA ASN A 61 8.45 15.44 3.61
C ASN A 61 7.18 15.59 2.77
N ASN A 62 6.12 14.96 3.27
CA ASN A 62 4.77 15.12 2.72
C ASN A 62 4.63 14.64 1.29
N LYS A 63 5.46 13.72 0.88
CA LYS A 63 5.37 13.17 -0.46
C LYS A 63 4.82 11.75 -0.38
N LEU A 64 3.76 11.49 -1.15
CA LEU A 64 3.23 10.14 -1.26
C LEU A 64 4.22 9.29 -2.05
N SER A 65 4.68 8.19 -1.46
CA SER A 65 5.54 7.26 -2.16
C SER A 65 4.72 6.34 -3.05
N CYS A 66 3.64 5.77 -2.51
CA CYS A 66 2.69 5.01 -3.31
C CYS A 66 1.42 4.77 -2.52
N ALA A 67 0.34 4.50 -3.26
CA ALA A 67 -0.90 3.99 -2.68
C ALA A 67 -1.06 2.57 -3.19
N ALA A 68 -1.26 1.63 -2.29
CA ALA A 68 -1.37 0.21 -2.65
C ALA A 68 -2.80 -0.26 -2.46
N PHE A 69 -3.35 -0.77 -3.56
CA PHE A 69 -4.71 -1.31 -3.57
C PHE A 69 -4.65 -2.83 -3.56
N GLY A 70 -5.47 -3.43 -2.73
CA GLY A 70 -5.52 -4.87 -2.59
C GLY A 70 -6.64 -5.48 -3.41
N CYS A 71 -6.40 -6.68 -3.89
CA CYS A 71 -7.40 -7.51 -4.55
C CYS A 71 -7.55 -8.79 -3.74
N LYS A 72 -8.75 -9.35 -3.74
CA LYS A 72 -9.00 -10.55 -2.94
C LYS A 72 -8.28 -11.79 -3.46
N SER A 73 -8.01 -11.84 -4.75
CA SER A 73 -7.42 -13.03 -5.35
C SER A 73 -6.63 -12.65 -6.58
N GLU A 74 -5.83 -13.61 -7.05
CA GLU A 74 -5.09 -13.44 -8.30
C GLU A 74 -6.02 -13.22 -9.47
N ARG A 75 -7.18 -13.84 -9.43
CA ARG A 75 -8.17 -13.67 -10.49
C ARG A 75 -8.62 -12.22 -10.61
N GLU A 76 -8.93 -11.60 -9.47
CA GLU A 76 -9.34 -10.20 -9.47
C GLU A 76 -8.19 -9.30 -9.89
N LEU A 77 -7.00 -9.61 -9.44
CA LEU A 77 -5.81 -8.85 -9.82
C LEU A 77 -5.57 -8.91 -11.33
N ASN A 78 -5.74 -10.09 -11.91
CA ASN A 78 -5.56 -10.24 -13.36
C ASN A 78 -6.58 -9.44 -14.16
N LYS A 79 -7.78 -9.28 -13.63
CA LYS A 79 -8.78 -8.45 -14.29
C LYS A 79 -8.33 -6.99 -14.34
N ILE A 80 -7.75 -6.51 -13.26
CA ILE A 80 -7.22 -5.15 -13.21
C ILE A 80 -6.07 -5.01 -14.20
N ARG A 81 -5.16 -5.99 -14.19
CA ARG A 81 -4.02 -5.98 -15.10
C ARG A 81 -4.45 -5.89 -16.56
N LYS A 82 -5.43 -6.70 -16.95
CA LYS A 82 -5.93 -6.69 -18.31
C LYS A 82 -6.54 -5.34 -18.68
N ARG A 83 -7.30 -4.76 -17.75
CA ARG A 83 -7.92 -3.46 -18.00
C ARG A 83 -6.87 -2.38 -18.18
N VAL A 84 -5.87 -2.37 -17.33
CA VAL A 84 -4.79 -1.39 -17.40
C VAL A 84 -4.03 -1.53 -18.70
N LEU A 85 -3.73 -2.75 -19.10
CA LEU A 85 -3.02 -2.99 -20.36
C LEU A 85 -3.85 -2.58 -21.56
N SER A 86 -5.17 -2.78 -21.51
CA SER A 86 -6.03 -2.39 -22.61
C SER A 86 -6.08 -0.87 -22.79
N GLU A 87 -5.77 -0.13 -21.71
CA GLU A 87 -5.69 1.33 -21.78
C GLU A 87 -4.29 1.80 -22.14
N LYS A 88 -3.41 0.88 -22.51
CA LYS A 88 -2.03 1.18 -22.91
C LYS A 88 -1.20 1.84 -21.82
N ILE A 89 -1.51 1.52 -20.58
CA ILE A 89 -0.76 2.02 -19.43
C ILE A 89 0.39 1.07 -19.16
N LYS A 90 1.58 1.63 -18.92
CA LYS A 90 2.76 0.81 -18.63
C LYS A 90 2.67 0.19 -17.24
N ILE A 91 3.00 -1.08 -17.16
CA ILE A 91 3.02 -1.82 -15.91
C ILE A 91 4.47 -2.14 -15.55
N LYS A 92 4.80 -2.01 -14.27
CA LYS A 92 6.07 -2.46 -13.74
C LYS A 92 5.81 -3.46 -12.63
N GLU A 93 6.66 -4.47 -12.52
CA GLU A 93 6.58 -5.39 -11.40
C GLU A 93 6.92 -4.67 -10.11
N TYR A 94 6.32 -5.12 -9.02
CA TYR A 94 6.49 -4.48 -7.73
C TYR A 94 6.66 -5.53 -6.66
N SER A 95 7.58 -5.31 -5.72
CA SER A 95 7.81 -6.21 -4.62
C SER A 95 7.47 -5.54 -3.31
N SER A 96 6.78 -6.29 -2.44
CA SER A 96 6.43 -5.79 -1.12
C SER A 96 6.37 -6.96 -0.16
N ILE A 97 6.76 -6.71 1.10
CA ILE A 97 6.64 -7.75 2.12
C ILE A 97 5.20 -7.99 2.53
N TYR A 98 4.27 -7.16 2.06
CA TYR A 98 2.87 -7.26 2.41
C TYR A 98 1.99 -7.81 1.31
N LEU A 99 2.53 -7.97 0.10
CA LEU A 99 1.75 -8.40 -1.05
C LEU A 99 2.37 -9.62 -1.72
N GLU A 100 1.53 -10.39 -2.41
CA GLU A 100 2.00 -11.52 -3.18
C GLU A 100 2.90 -11.06 -4.33
N LYS A 101 3.67 -11.99 -4.87
CA LYS A 101 4.67 -11.69 -5.90
C LYS A 101 4.09 -11.12 -7.20
N SER A 102 2.81 -11.36 -7.44
CA SER A 102 2.15 -10.90 -8.66
C SER A 102 1.87 -9.40 -8.69
N SER A 103 2.25 -8.67 -7.65
CA SER A 103 1.99 -7.25 -7.53
C SER A 103 2.65 -6.47 -8.66
N PHE A 104 2.00 -5.37 -9.05
CA PHE A 104 2.55 -4.50 -10.07
C PHE A 104 2.20 -3.06 -9.76
N SER A 105 2.89 -2.14 -10.42
CA SER A 105 2.65 -0.72 -10.23
C SER A 105 2.43 -0.01 -11.55
N ILE A 106 1.70 1.10 -11.47
CA ILE A 106 1.46 2.02 -12.58
C ILE A 106 1.59 3.43 -12.03
N TYR A 107 1.54 4.40 -12.93
CA TYR A 107 1.47 5.81 -12.54
C TYR A 107 0.16 6.39 -13.06
N ASP A 108 -0.49 7.18 -12.22
CA ASP A 108 -1.70 7.86 -12.65
C ASP A 108 -1.33 9.13 -13.45
N PRO A 109 -2.30 9.86 -14.02
CA PRO A 109 -1.99 11.05 -14.82
C PRO A 109 -1.20 12.13 -14.08
N ASP A 110 -1.31 12.20 -12.76
CA ASP A 110 -0.55 13.16 -11.97
C ASP A 110 0.77 12.59 -11.48
N ASN A 111 1.15 11.44 -12.03
CA ASN A 111 2.42 10.78 -11.74
C ASN A 111 2.51 10.24 -10.31
N ASN A 112 1.38 9.88 -9.75
CA ASN A 112 1.37 9.19 -8.46
C ASN A 112 1.51 7.70 -8.69
N LYS A 113 2.34 7.05 -7.89
CA LYS A 113 2.57 5.62 -8.02
C LYS A 113 1.44 4.85 -7.37
N ILE A 114 0.81 3.99 -8.14
CA ILE A 114 -0.29 3.15 -7.69
C ILE A 114 0.14 1.70 -7.79
N VAL A 115 -0.04 0.96 -6.72
CA VAL A 115 0.33 -0.46 -6.65
C VAL A 115 -0.93 -1.29 -6.53
N PHE A 116 -0.97 -2.42 -7.23
CA PHE A 116 -2.04 -3.41 -7.10
C PHE A 116 -1.44 -4.74 -6.72
N GLY A 117 -2.08 -5.43 -5.80
CA GLY A 117 -1.57 -6.73 -5.40
C GLY A 117 -2.57 -7.47 -4.53
N VAL A 118 -2.27 -8.73 -4.25
CA VAL A 118 -3.06 -9.55 -3.34
C VAL A 118 -2.37 -9.52 -1.99
N PRO A 119 -3.03 -9.04 -0.94
CA PRO A 119 -2.40 -8.99 0.39
C PRO A 119 -2.07 -10.39 0.90
N LEU A 120 -0.94 -10.48 1.57
CA LEU A 120 -0.56 -11.74 2.20
C LEU A 120 -1.50 -12.04 3.33
N LYS A 121 -1.86 -13.31 3.49
CA LYS A 121 -2.80 -13.72 4.54
C LYS A 121 -2.29 -13.38 5.94
N ARG A 122 -0.99 -13.49 6.13
CA ARG A 122 -0.38 -13.17 7.42
C ARG A 122 -0.67 -11.74 7.82
N TRP A 123 -0.59 -10.82 6.86
CA TRP A 123 -0.87 -9.42 7.11
C TRP A 123 -2.36 -9.18 7.31
N SER A 124 -3.18 -9.76 6.47
CA SER A 124 -4.62 -9.52 6.51
C SER A 124 -5.29 -10.04 7.77
N LYS A 125 -4.63 -10.94 8.51
CA LYS A 125 -5.16 -11.48 9.75
C LYS A 125 -4.80 -10.67 10.98
N LYS A 126 -4.02 -9.63 10.83
CA LYS A 126 -3.69 -8.76 11.96
C LYS A 126 -4.90 -7.93 12.34
N LYS A 127 -5.36 -8.12 13.53
CA LYS A 127 -6.54 -7.42 14.01
C LYS A 127 -6.18 -6.45 15.11
#